data_d9ad4abd6ba14d61c8abad7fb65b9303
#
_entry.id   d9ad4abd6ba14d61c8abad7fb65b9303
#
_cell.length_a   1.000
_cell.length_b   1.000
_cell.length_c   1.000
_cell.angle_alpha   90.00
_cell.angle_beta   90.00
_cell.angle_gamma   90.00
#
_symmetry.space_group_name_H-M   'P 1'
#
loop_
_entity.id
_entity.type
_entity.pdbx_description
1 polymer ?
#
loop_
_entity_poly.entity_id
_entity_poly.type
_entity_poly.pdbx_seq_one_letter_code
_entity_poly.pdbx_strand_id
1 'polypeptide(L)'
;MEGLLHSKIIGKGVPLLILHGYFGMGDNWKSHANKFADEGYQVHLLDQRNHGRSFHSDEFDYELMVDDLYFYISHYQLKKVSLLGHSMGGKTVMLFAAKYPELVDRLIVADISPRMYPPHHHDILEGLNSIDFSIENTRKKVDAKLALLIPEIGVRQFLLKSVYWKNKGELAFRFNLKSLTENNNEVGEALPSFAVFEGKTLFLRGENSGYISSNESSIISAHFSNSKIITVLNAGHWLHAENPIDFYREVKEFLA
;
A
#
# COMPACT_ATOMS: atom_id res chain seq x y z
N MET A 1 -0.71 15.98 15.59
CA MET A 1 -0.05 15.23 14.50
C MET A 1 1.12 14.48 15.09
N GLU A 2 1.19 13.19 14.91
CA GLU A 2 2.13 12.30 15.62
C GLU A 2 3.53 12.27 15.01
N GLY A 3 3.70 12.58 13.73
CA GLY A 3 5.00 12.64 13.08
C GLY A 3 4.94 12.75 11.56
N LEU A 4 6.08 13.01 10.94
CA LEU A 4 6.23 12.97 9.49
C LEU A 4 6.42 11.52 9.04
N LEU A 5 5.71 11.10 7.99
CA LEU A 5 5.92 9.78 7.38
C LEU A 5 7.36 9.65 6.90
N HIS A 6 7.97 8.52 7.21
CA HIS A 6 9.27 8.17 6.63
C HIS A 6 9.12 7.95 5.12
N SER A 7 10.05 8.48 4.37
CA SER A 7 10.09 8.26 2.92
C SER A 7 11.51 8.05 2.40
N LYS A 8 11.59 7.37 1.27
CA LYS A 8 12.78 7.32 0.44
C LYS A 8 12.47 8.02 -0.87
N ILE A 9 13.19 9.11 -1.16
CA ILE A 9 13.03 9.87 -2.39
C ILE A 9 14.09 9.42 -3.40
N ILE A 10 13.65 9.11 -4.64
CA ILE A 10 14.50 8.61 -5.74
C ILE A 10 14.19 9.44 -6.99
N GLY A 11 15.22 9.87 -7.69
CA GLY A 11 15.07 10.68 -8.90
C GLY A 11 14.79 12.15 -8.64
N LYS A 12 14.43 12.87 -9.70
CA LYS A 12 14.08 14.29 -9.71
C LYS A 12 12.99 14.50 -10.77
N GLY A 13 12.16 15.52 -10.61
CA GLY A 13 11.13 15.88 -11.59
C GLY A 13 9.73 15.91 -11.02
N VAL A 14 8.74 15.38 -11.74
CA VAL A 14 7.33 15.39 -11.32
C VAL A 14 7.14 14.45 -10.10
N PRO A 15 6.49 14.89 -9.02
CA PRO A 15 6.30 14.06 -7.84
C PRO A 15 5.36 12.87 -8.13
N LEU A 16 5.83 11.65 -7.82
CA LEU A 16 5.06 10.43 -7.78
C LEU A 16 5.19 9.82 -6.39
N LEU A 17 4.10 9.77 -5.64
CA LEU A 17 4.05 9.22 -4.30
C LEU A 17 3.50 7.80 -4.37
N ILE A 18 4.21 6.83 -3.79
CA ILE A 18 3.82 5.41 -3.77
C ILE A 18 3.55 4.97 -2.33
N LEU A 19 2.31 4.49 -2.11
CA LEU A 19 1.83 3.97 -0.83
C LEU A 19 1.62 2.46 -0.92
N HIS A 20 2.27 1.73 -0.02
CA HIS A 20 2.23 0.26 0.05
C HIS A 20 0.92 -0.27 0.66
N GLY A 21 0.67 -1.58 0.49
CA GLY A 21 -0.43 -2.30 1.14
C GLY A 21 -0.11 -2.71 2.59
N TYR A 22 -1.10 -3.35 3.22
CA TYR A 22 -1.04 -3.83 4.60
C TYR A 22 0.19 -4.73 4.82
N PHE A 23 0.86 -4.60 5.96
CA PHE A 23 2.15 -5.22 6.32
C PHE A 23 3.34 -4.86 5.41
N GLY A 24 3.15 -4.00 4.42
CA GLY A 24 4.18 -3.57 3.48
C GLY A 24 5.05 -2.43 4.01
N MET A 25 5.90 -1.93 3.12
CA MET A 25 6.73 -0.73 3.33
C MET A 25 7.21 -0.20 1.98
N GLY A 26 7.67 1.04 1.94
CA GLY A 26 8.17 1.69 0.73
C GLY A 26 9.29 0.91 0.04
N ASP A 27 10.17 0.24 0.79
CA ASP A 27 11.25 -0.57 0.22
C ASP A 27 10.75 -1.71 -0.71
N ASN A 28 9.50 -2.16 -0.59
CA ASN A 28 8.91 -3.15 -1.50
C ASN A 28 8.78 -2.64 -2.95
N TRP A 29 8.76 -1.32 -3.12
CA TRP A 29 8.54 -0.64 -4.40
C TRP A 29 9.81 -0.12 -5.06
N LYS A 30 10.99 -0.35 -4.46
CA LYS A 30 12.26 0.23 -4.90
C LYS A 30 12.59 -0.05 -6.37
N SER A 31 12.28 -1.25 -6.87
CA SER A 31 12.54 -1.61 -8.28
C SER A 31 11.73 -0.75 -9.25
N HIS A 32 10.43 -0.55 -8.96
CA HIS A 32 9.56 0.32 -9.75
C HIS A 32 9.96 1.79 -9.62
N ALA A 33 10.29 2.23 -8.41
CA ALA A 33 10.71 3.61 -8.16
C ALA A 33 11.94 4.01 -8.99
N ASN A 34 12.94 3.12 -9.10
CA ASN A 34 14.09 3.39 -9.95
C ASN A 34 13.69 3.56 -11.43
N LYS A 35 12.82 2.69 -11.94
CA LYS A 35 12.33 2.78 -13.33
C LYS A 35 11.55 4.08 -13.59
N PHE A 36 10.67 4.48 -12.67
CA PHE A 36 9.94 5.75 -12.81
C PHE A 36 10.87 6.97 -12.65
N ALA A 37 11.90 6.87 -11.82
CA ALA A 37 12.91 7.92 -11.70
C ALA A 37 13.68 8.11 -13.01
N ASP A 38 14.00 7.04 -13.73
CA ASP A 38 14.64 7.08 -15.05
C ASP A 38 13.72 7.73 -16.12
N GLU A 39 12.40 7.74 -15.89
CA GLU A 39 11.39 8.42 -16.74
C GLU A 39 11.15 9.91 -16.34
N GLY A 40 11.92 10.43 -15.39
CA GLY A 40 11.84 11.85 -15.00
C GLY A 40 10.87 12.15 -13.85
N TYR A 41 10.53 11.13 -13.03
CA TYR A 41 9.74 11.33 -11.83
C TYR A 41 10.62 11.48 -10.59
N GLN A 42 10.20 12.33 -9.66
CA GLN A 42 10.67 12.29 -8.30
C GLN A 42 9.78 11.34 -7.51
N VAL A 43 10.26 10.13 -7.26
CA VAL A 43 9.45 9.08 -6.63
C VAL A 43 9.65 9.08 -5.13
N HIS A 44 8.56 9.25 -4.39
CA HIS A 44 8.53 9.19 -2.94
C HIS A 44 7.95 7.84 -2.52
N LEU A 45 8.77 6.96 -1.98
CA LEU A 45 8.34 5.68 -1.37
C LEU A 45 8.01 5.93 0.09
N LEU A 46 6.71 5.98 0.41
CA LEU A 46 6.25 6.27 1.76
C LEU A 46 6.06 4.99 2.57
N ASP A 47 6.52 5.02 3.81
CA ASP A 47 6.06 4.08 4.83
C ASP A 47 4.85 4.73 5.52
N GLN A 48 3.67 4.10 5.46
CA GLN A 48 2.47 4.62 6.12
C GLN A 48 2.59 4.43 7.64
N ARG A 49 1.77 5.16 8.46
CA ARG A 49 1.76 4.98 9.93
C ARG A 49 1.73 3.50 10.30
N ASN A 50 2.33 3.13 11.40
CA ASN A 50 2.43 1.76 11.90
C ASN A 50 3.21 0.79 11.01
N HIS A 51 3.86 1.27 9.94
CA HIS A 51 4.63 0.43 9.03
C HIS A 51 6.04 0.99 8.78
N GLY A 52 6.94 0.09 8.38
CA GLY A 52 8.28 0.45 7.93
C GLY A 52 9.11 1.18 8.99
N ARG A 53 9.50 2.42 8.69
CA ARG A 53 10.27 3.32 9.57
C ARG A 53 9.46 4.54 10.02
N SER A 54 8.19 4.61 9.63
CA SER A 54 7.28 5.63 10.12
C SER A 54 6.94 5.43 11.59
N PHE A 55 6.38 6.46 12.19
CA PHE A 55 5.97 6.43 13.60
C PHE A 55 4.91 5.34 13.86
N HIS A 56 4.87 4.86 15.09
CA HIS A 56 3.86 3.94 15.59
C HIS A 56 2.83 4.71 16.42
N SER A 57 1.56 4.33 16.27
CA SER A 57 0.41 4.86 16.98
C SER A 57 -0.56 3.74 17.35
N ASP A 58 -1.32 3.88 18.42
CA ASP A 58 -2.44 2.98 18.72
C ASP A 58 -3.63 3.24 17.79
N GLU A 59 -3.75 4.45 17.24
CA GLU A 59 -4.83 4.85 16.32
C GLU A 59 -4.45 4.52 14.85
N PHE A 60 -5.40 3.88 14.14
CA PHE A 60 -5.17 3.42 12.78
C PHE A 60 -6.49 3.32 12.00
N ASP A 61 -6.73 4.30 11.13
CA ASP A 61 -7.85 4.35 10.19
C ASP A 61 -7.46 5.13 8.93
N TYR A 62 -8.33 5.16 7.92
CA TYR A 62 -8.06 5.85 6.66
C TYR A 62 -8.07 7.36 6.76
N GLU A 63 -8.84 7.95 7.67
CA GLU A 63 -8.88 9.39 7.88
C GLU A 63 -7.52 9.89 8.40
N LEU A 64 -6.96 9.19 9.37
CA LEU A 64 -5.64 9.48 9.93
C LEU A 64 -4.53 9.25 8.90
N MET A 65 -4.64 8.21 8.06
CA MET A 65 -3.66 7.98 6.99
C MET A 65 -3.71 9.07 5.90
N VAL A 66 -4.88 9.60 5.62
CA VAL A 66 -5.07 10.76 4.72
C VAL A 66 -4.47 12.02 5.31
N ASP A 67 -4.67 12.27 6.60
CA ASP A 67 -4.11 13.44 7.30
C ASP A 67 -2.57 13.37 7.33
N ASP A 68 -1.99 12.18 7.53
CA ASP A 68 -0.55 11.96 7.44
C ASP A 68 -0.01 12.28 6.03
N LEU A 69 -0.72 11.84 5.00
CA LEU A 69 -0.33 12.09 3.60
C LEU A 69 -0.43 13.59 3.28
N TYR A 70 -1.49 14.27 3.74
CA TYR A 70 -1.64 15.71 3.59
C TYR A 70 -0.49 16.47 4.28
N PHE A 71 -0.17 16.08 5.51
CA PHE A 71 0.96 16.66 6.24
C PHE A 71 2.29 16.46 5.51
N TYR A 72 2.51 15.25 4.96
CA TYR A 72 3.69 14.93 4.17
C TYR A 72 3.82 15.82 2.93
N ILE A 73 2.76 15.94 2.12
CA ILE A 73 2.71 16.76 0.91
C ILE A 73 2.96 18.24 1.25
N SER A 74 2.34 18.73 2.33
CA SER A 74 2.51 20.10 2.82
C SER A 74 3.94 20.36 3.31
N HIS A 75 4.54 19.41 4.04
CA HIS A 75 5.91 19.54 4.55
C HIS A 75 6.93 19.65 3.41
N TYR A 76 6.78 18.86 2.35
CA TYR A 76 7.64 18.92 1.17
C TYR A 76 7.22 20.01 0.17
N GLN A 77 6.20 20.79 0.47
CA GLN A 77 5.66 21.87 -0.37
C GLN A 77 5.32 21.41 -1.79
N LEU A 78 4.83 20.17 -1.92
CA LEU A 78 4.42 19.60 -3.20
C LEU A 78 3.08 20.22 -3.61
N LYS A 79 3.04 20.85 -4.79
CA LYS A 79 1.84 21.58 -5.27
C LYS A 79 0.79 20.67 -5.89
N LYS A 80 1.24 19.69 -6.66
CA LYS A 80 0.40 18.70 -7.33
C LYS A 80 1.20 17.43 -7.52
N VAL A 81 0.60 16.28 -7.18
CA VAL A 81 1.28 14.99 -7.15
C VAL A 81 0.51 13.91 -7.91
N SER A 82 1.22 12.97 -8.52
CA SER A 82 0.65 11.70 -8.92
C SER A 82 0.71 10.73 -7.74
N LEU A 83 -0.39 10.01 -7.49
CA LEU A 83 -0.52 9.06 -6.40
C LEU A 83 -0.65 7.64 -6.94
N LEU A 84 0.11 6.70 -6.39
CA LEU A 84 -0.02 5.27 -6.63
C LEU A 84 -0.19 4.57 -5.28
N GLY A 85 -1.33 3.93 -5.07
CA GLY A 85 -1.61 3.16 -3.86
C GLY A 85 -1.95 1.71 -4.17
N HIS A 86 -1.38 0.78 -3.41
CA HIS A 86 -1.69 -0.64 -3.49
C HIS A 86 -2.51 -1.08 -2.29
N SER A 87 -3.63 -1.79 -2.53
CA SER A 87 -4.46 -2.38 -1.46
C SER A 87 -4.85 -1.32 -0.41
N MET A 88 -4.46 -1.45 0.86
CA MET A 88 -4.63 -0.43 1.90
C MET A 88 -4.17 0.95 1.44
N GLY A 89 -2.97 1.07 0.85
CA GLY A 89 -2.48 2.32 0.27
C GLY A 89 -3.38 2.85 -0.86
N GLY A 90 -4.05 1.95 -1.60
CA GLY A 90 -5.05 2.30 -2.60
C GLY A 90 -6.28 2.98 -1.98
N LYS A 91 -6.78 2.48 -0.85
CA LYS A 91 -7.86 3.13 -0.09
C LYS A 91 -7.44 4.51 0.42
N THR A 92 -6.23 4.62 0.97
CA THR A 92 -5.68 5.90 1.43
C THR A 92 -5.64 6.94 0.31
N VAL A 93 -5.09 6.59 -0.88
CA VAL A 93 -5.00 7.56 -1.98
C VAL A 93 -6.35 7.86 -2.62
N MET A 94 -7.29 6.91 -2.63
CA MET A 94 -8.67 7.15 -3.07
C MET A 94 -9.38 8.19 -2.19
N LEU A 95 -9.33 8.02 -0.87
CA LEU A 95 -9.93 8.95 0.07
C LEU A 95 -9.23 10.31 0.05
N PHE A 96 -7.88 10.31 -0.06
CA PHE A 96 -7.11 11.53 -0.21
C PHE A 96 -7.52 12.32 -1.45
N ALA A 97 -7.66 11.66 -2.62
CA ALA A 97 -8.05 12.32 -3.86
C ALA A 97 -9.45 12.93 -3.79
N ALA A 98 -10.38 12.28 -3.07
CA ALA A 98 -11.72 12.82 -2.85
C ALA A 98 -11.72 14.05 -1.93
N LYS A 99 -10.84 14.08 -0.90
CA LYS A 99 -10.73 15.20 0.06
C LYS A 99 -9.93 16.39 -0.47
N TYR A 100 -8.89 16.13 -1.25
CA TYR A 100 -7.93 17.14 -1.74
C TYR A 100 -7.71 17.03 -3.25
N PRO A 101 -8.78 17.12 -4.07
CA PRO A 101 -8.69 16.87 -5.51
C PRO A 101 -7.74 17.84 -6.24
N GLU A 102 -7.55 19.04 -5.73
CA GLU A 102 -6.65 20.05 -6.30
C GLU A 102 -5.17 19.68 -6.17
N LEU A 103 -4.83 18.83 -5.21
CA LEU A 103 -3.45 18.35 -5.00
C LEU A 103 -3.10 17.13 -5.86
N VAL A 104 -4.10 16.50 -6.52
CA VAL A 104 -3.89 15.25 -7.27
C VAL A 104 -3.88 15.51 -8.77
N ASP A 105 -2.78 15.14 -9.43
CA ASP A 105 -2.68 15.17 -10.89
C ASP A 105 -3.23 13.91 -11.53
N ARG A 106 -2.76 12.76 -11.08
CA ARG A 106 -3.19 11.44 -11.54
C ARG A 106 -3.31 10.49 -10.35
N LEU A 107 -4.33 9.67 -10.35
CA LEU A 107 -4.57 8.65 -9.32
C LEU A 107 -4.42 7.26 -9.90
N ILE A 108 -3.59 6.42 -9.28
CA ILE A 108 -3.39 5.03 -9.66
C ILE A 108 -3.70 4.15 -8.44
N VAL A 109 -4.64 3.24 -8.62
CA VAL A 109 -5.10 2.32 -7.58
C VAL A 109 -4.81 0.89 -8.03
N ALA A 110 -3.94 0.21 -7.28
CA ALA A 110 -3.54 -1.15 -7.58
C ALA A 110 -4.27 -2.15 -6.68
N ASP A 111 -5.12 -2.93 -7.28
CA ASP A 111 -5.84 -4.10 -6.79
C ASP A 111 -6.65 -3.91 -5.50
N ILE A 112 -7.45 -2.87 -5.47
CA ILE A 112 -8.46 -2.60 -4.45
C ILE A 112 -9.58 -1.74 -5.04
N SER A 113 -10.83 -1.92 -4.59
CA SER A 113 -11.97 -1.10 -4.99
C SER A 113 -12.53 -0.27 -3.83
N PRO A 114 -13.44 0.70 -4.10
CA PRO A 114 -14.06 1.51 -3.04
C PRO A 114 -14.91 0.72 -2.03
N ARG A 115 -15.35 -0.51 -2.36
CA ARG A 115 -16.26 -1.29 -1.52
C ARG A 115 -15.67 -1.70 -0.17
N MET A 116 -16.53 -2.16 0.73
CA MET A 116 -16.13 -2.83 1.97
C MET A 116 -15.57 -4.24 1.67
N TYR A 117 -14.57 -4.64 2.41
CA TYR A 117 -13.99 -5.98 2.44
C TYR A 117 -14.12 -6.55 3.85
N PRO A 118 -14.75 -7.72 4.03
CA PRO A 118 -14.78 -8.35 5.34
C PRO A 118 -13.35 -8.64 5.81
N PRO A 119 -13.08 -8.61 7.12
CA PRO A 119 -11.77 -8.96 7.67
C PRO A 119 -11.33 -10.35 7.22
N HIS A 120 -10.17 -10.46 6.62
CA HIS A 120 -9.65 -11.70 6.03
C HIS A 120 -8.15 -11.95 6.32
N HIS A 121 -7.59 -11.18 7.26
CA HIS A 121 -6.17 -11.32 7.64
C HIS A 121 -5.97 -12.11 8.93
N HIS A 122 -6.99 -12.86 9.39
CA HIS A 122 -6.95 -13.58 10.68
C HIS A 122 -5.75 -14.50 10.79
N ASP A 123 -5.55 -15.41 9.83
CA ASP A 123 -4.47 -16.39 9.86
C ASP A 123 -3.08 -15.71 9.82
N ILE A 124 -2.98 -14.61 9.08
CA ILE A 124 -1.75 -13.81 9.03
C ILE A 124 -1.47 -13.18 10.38
N LEU A 125 -2.45 -12.52 10.99
CA LEU A 125 -2.31 -11.86 12.29
C LEU A 125 -2.04 -12.88 13.40
N GLU A 126 -2.72 -14.03 13.40
CA GLU A 126 -2.49 -15.11 14.33
C GLU A 126 -1.05 -15.65 14.18
N GLY A 127 -0.62 -15.90 12.95
CA GLY A 127 0.74 -16.33 12.66
C GLY A 127 1.78 -15.32 13.15
N LEU A 128 1.60 -14.04 12.87
CA LEU A 128 2.51 -12.99 13.30
C LEU A 128 2.54 -12.83 14.83
N ASN A 129 1.39 -12.88 15.50
CA ASN A 129 1.29 -12.80 16.96
C ASN A 129 1.87 -14.05 17.68
N SER A 130 1.99 -15.19 16.98
CA SER A 130 2.60 -16.40 17.53
C SER A 130 4.14 -16.38 17.58
N ILE A 131 4.78 -15.36 16.97
CA ILE A 131 6.24 -15.25 16.90
C ILE A 131 6.80 -14.72 18.22
N ASP A 132 7.66 -15.51 18.83
CA ASP A 132 8.52 -15.10 19.95
C ASP A 132 9.96 -14.99 19.43
N PHE A 133 10.44 -13.77 19.22
CA PHE A 133 11.78 -13.53 18.70
C PHE A 133 12.93 -14.00 19.63
N SER A 134 12.64 -14.31 20.89
CA SER A 134 13.61 -14.98 21.78
C SER A 134 13.85 -16.44 21.36
N ILE A 135 12.86 -17.06 20.74
CA ILE A 135 12.88 -18.45 20.24
C ILE A 135 13.15 -18.46 18.72
N GLU A 136 12.31 -17.72 17.95
CA GLU A 136 12.42 -17.56 16.50
C GLU A 136 13.46 -16.47 16.13
N ASN A 137 14.68 -16.63 16.57
CA ASN A 137 15.77 -15.65 16.48
C ASN A 137 16.51 -15.63 15.12
N THR A 138 15.94 -16.25 14.10
CA THR A 138 16.41 -16.18 12.70
C THR A 138 15.23 -16.14 11.75
N ARG A 139 15.39 -15.47 10.57
CA ARG A 139 14.33 -15.45 9.55
C ARG A 139 13.85 -16.85 9.15
N LYS A 140 14.75 -17.83 9.12
CA LYS A 140 14.39 -19.23 8.82
C LYS A 140 13.46 -19.83 9.86
N LYS A 141 13.68 -19.56 11.15
CA LYS A 141 12.79 -20.02 12.23
C LYS A 141 11.45 -19.29 12.19
N VAL A 142 11.46 -17.98 11.93
CA VAL A 142 10.24 -17.18 11.73
C VAL A 142 9.42 -17.75 10.56
N ASP A 143 10.04 -18.02 9.40
CA ASP A 143 9.37 -18.63 8.24
C ASP A 143 8.75 -19.99 8.59
N ALA A 144 9.51 -20.86 9.28
CA ALA A 144 9.02 -22.17 9.69
C ALA A 144 7.82 -22.08 10.65
N LYS A 145 7.82 -21.12 11.56
CA LYS A 145 6.71 -20.86 12.48
C LYS A 145 5.48 -20.32 11.73
N LEU A 146 5.66 -19.34 10.87
CA LEU A 146 4.58 -18.79 10.03
C LEU A 146 3.96 -19.83 9.11
N ALA A 147 4.74 -20.81 8.62
CA ALA A 147 4.27 -21.87 7.74
C ALA A 147 3.21 -22.78 8.36
N LEU A 148 3.04 -22.75 9.67
CA LEU A 148 2.00 -23.52 10.38
C LEU A 148 0.59 -22.95 10.13
N LEU A 149 0.46 -21.65 9.87
CA LEU A 149 -0.82 -20.95 9.67
C LEU A 149 -0.93 -20.31 8.30
N ILE A 150 0.19 -20.03 7.63
CA ILE A 150 0.26 -19.36 6.34
C ILE A 150 0.95 -20.30 5.34
N PRO A 151 0.21 -21.15 4.62
CA PRO A 151 0.80 -22.12 3.68
C PRO A 151 1.45 -21.47 2.45
N GLU A 152 0.98 -20.28 2.03
CA GLU A 152 1.44 -19.59 0.82
C GLU A 152 2.85 -19.02 1.01
N ILE A 153 3.82 -19.58 0.32
CA ILE A 153 5.24 -19.17 0.40
C ILE A 153 5.40 -17.69 0.03
N GLY A 154 4.68 -17.21 -0.98
CA GLY A 154 4.75 -15.81 -1.43
C GLY A 154 4.35 -14.83 -0.33
N VAL A 155 3.28 -15.13 0.42
CA VAL A 155 2.81 -14.33 1.57
C VAL A 155 3.89 -14.30 2.65
N ARG A 156 4.43 -15.47 3.05
CA ARG A 156 5.48 -15.52 4.08
C ARG A 156 6.73 -14.74 3.67
N GLN A 157 7.18 -14.89 2.41
CA GLN A 157 8.35 -14.15 1.91
C GLN A 157 8.10 -12.63 1.91
N PHE A 158 6.88 -12.18 1.64
CA PHE A 158 6.49 -10.78 1.76
C PHE A 158 6.58 -10.32 3.23
N LEU A 159 5.97 -11.04 4.16
CA LEU A 159 5.97 -10.72 5.60
C LEU A 159 7.41 -10.71 6.17
N LEU A 160 8.26 -11.65 5.78
CA LEU A 160 9.64 -11.74 6.22
C LEU A 160 10.51 -10.55 5.81
N LYS A 161 10.11 -9.76 4.79
CA LYS A 161 10.80 -8.51 4.45
C LYS A 161 10.72 -7.48 5.56
N SER A 162 9.67 -7.52 6.39
CA SER A 162 9.50 -6.63 7.55
C SER A 162 10.35 -7.04 8.77
N VAL A 163 10.87 -8.27 8.82
CA VAL A 163 11.73 -8.73 9.91
C VAL A 163 13.10 -8.07 9.81
N TYR A 164 13.55 -7.43 10.89
CA TYR A 164 14.83 -6.73 10.93
C TYR A 164 15.56 -6.92 12.26
N TRP A 165 16.84 -6.64 12.27
CA TRP A 165 17.62 -6.58 13.50
C TRP A 165 17.36 -5.24 14.20
N LYS A 166 16.58 -5.26 15.28
CA LYS A 166 16.36 -4.10 16.15
C LYS A 166 17.64 -3.74 16.90
N ASN A 167 18.28 -4.78 17.45
CA ASN A 167 19.56 -4.74 18.09
C ASN A 167 20.38 -5.99 17.69
N LYS A 168 21.65 -6.06 18.09
CA LYS A 168 22.48 -7.24 17.85
C LYS A 168 21.86 -8.46 18.58
N GLY A 169 21.41 -9.45 17.79
CA GLY A 169 20.80 -10.67 18.30
C GLY A 169 19.29 -10.55 18.61
N GLU A 170 18.65 -9.41 18.40
CA GLU A 170 17.22 -9.17 18.63
C GLU A 170 16.51 -8.83 17.32
N LEU A 171 15.66 -9.71 16.84
CA LEU A 171 14.78 -9.46 15.70
C LEU A 171 13.49 -8.75 16.15
N ALA A 172 12.87 -8.03 15.21
CA ALA A 172 11.56 -7.42 15.38
C ALA A 172 10.86 -7.29 14.02
N PHE A 173 9.55 -7.04 14.04
CA PHE A 173 8.82 -6.56 12.88
C PHE A 173 8.97 -5.04 12.74
N ARG A 174 8.98 -4.54 11.49
CA ARG A 174 8.98 -3.11 11.20
C ARG A 174 7.58 -2.48 11.31
N PHE A 175 6.55 -3.28 11.46
CA PHE A 175 5.19 -2.78 11.66
C PHE A 175 4.77 -2.91 13.15
N ASN A 176 3.84 -2.06 13.56
CA ASN A 176 3.23 -2.09 14.89
C ASN A 176 2.17 -3.18 14.95
N LEU A 177 2.60 -4.44 15.17
CA LEU A 177 1.70 -5.60 15.15
C LEU A 177 0.51 -5.45 16.10
N LYS A 178 0.70 -4.84 17.29
CA LYS A 178 -0.37 -4.61 18.26
C LYS A 178 -1.48 -3.76 17.64
N SER A 179 -1.14 -2.57 17.17
CA SER A 179 -2.12 -1.64 16.57
C SER A 179 -2.79 -2.26 15.33
N LEU A 180 -2.02 -2.93 14.45
CA LEU A 180 -2.58 -3.58 13.27
C LEU A 180 -3.55 -4.73 13.62
N THR A 181 -3.32 -5.44 14.73
CA THR A 181 -4.22 -6.49 15.21
C THR A 181 -5.51 -5.89 15.78
N GLU A 182 -5.39 -4.87 16.62
CA GLU A 182 -6.52 -4.21 17.29
C GLU A 182 -7.44 -3.46 16.31
N ASN A 183 -6.87 -2.90 15.22
CA ASN A 183 -7.60 -2.12 14.21
C ASN A 183 -7.77 -2.86 12.86
N ASN A 184 -7.69 -4.20 12.84
CA ASN A 184 -7.75 -4.97 11.58
C ASN A 184 -9.06 -4.74 10.79
N ASN A 185 -10.15 -4.38 11.44
CA ASN A 185 -11.43 -4.10 10.77
C ASN A 185 -11.35 -2.84 9.90
N GLU A 186 -10.59 -1.82 10.31
CA GLU A 186 -10.45 -0.56 9.59
C GLU A 186 -9.88 -0.74 8.18
N VAL A 187 -9.01 -1.74 7.99
CA VAL A 187 -8.37 -2.01 6.68
C VAL A 187 -9.40 -2.39 5.60
N GLY A 188 -10.52 -3.01 6.03
CA GLY A 188 -11.60 -3.42 5.14
C GLY A 188 -12.63 -2.36 4.82
N GLU A 189 -12.63 -1.21 5.50
CA GLU A 189 -13.66 -0.20 5.40
C GLU A 189 -13.91 0.29 3.96
N ALA A 190 -15.20 0.55 3.64
CA ALA A 190 -15.59 1.14 2.37
C ALA A 190 -15.20 2.63 2.31
N LEU A 191 -14.98 3.15 1.11
CA LEU A 191 -14.96 4.60 0.96
C LEU A 191 -16.34 5.18 1.34
N PRO A 192 -16.37 6.33 2.05
CA PRO A 192 -17.63 7.04 2.28
C PRO A 192 -18.35 7.36 0.97
N SER A 193 -19.68 7.29 0.95
CA SER A 193 -20.48 7.50 -0.28
C SER A 193 -20.29 8.89 -0.91
N PHE A 194 -19.87 9.87 -0.12
CA PHE A 194 -19.55 11.23 -0.60
C PHE A 194 -18.15 11.36 -1.20
N ALA A 195 -17.30 10.35 -1.07
CA ALA A 195 -15.94 10.38 -1.59
C ALA A 195 -15.96 10.23 -3.12
N VAL A 196 -15.91 11.35 -3.83
CA VAL A 196 -15.92 11.43 -5.31
C VAL A 196 -14.67 12.15 -5.79
N PHE A 197 -14.06 11.64 -6.85
CA PHE A 197 -12.94 12.28 -7.55
C PHE A 197 -13.15 12.21 -9.07
N GLU A 198 -13.14 13.35 -9.75
CA GLU A 198 -13.39 13.46 -11.19
C GLU A 198 -12.10 13.51 -12.02
N GLY A 199 -10.94 13.51 -11.35
CA GLY A 199 -9.63 13.52 -12.00
C GLY A 199 -9.31 12.19 -12.67
N LYS A 200 -8.26 12.20 -13.51
CA LYS A 200 -7.81 10.99 -14.21
C LYS A 200 -7.42 9.89 -13.23
N THR A 201 -8.07 8.73 -13.34
CA THR A 201 -7.87 7.60 -12.44
C THR A 201 -7.63 6.30 -13.21
N LEU A 202 -6.60 5.55 -12.81
CA LEU A 202 -6.32 4.21 -13.31
C LEU A 202 -6.51 3.20 -12.18
N PHE A 203 -7.39 2.24 -12.40
CA PHE A 203 -7.48 1.02 -11.58
C PHE A 203 -6.77 -0.12 -12.28
N LEU A 204 -5.82 -0.76 -11.61
CA LEU A 204 -5.16 -1.97 -12.06
C LEU A 204 -5.65 -3.14 -11.22
N ARG A 205 -6.16 -4.18 -11.85
CA ARG A 205 -6.57 -5.41 -11.18
C ARG A 205 -5.70 -6.58 -11.62
N GLY A 206 -5.38 -7.48 -10.69
CA GLY A 206 -4.77 -8.75 -11.04
C GLY A 206 -5.80 -9.70 -11.67
N GLU A 207 -5.44 -10.40 -12.75
CA GLU A 207 -6.32 -11.38 -13.39
C GLU A 207 -6.79 -12.47 -12.42
N ASN A 208 -5.89 -12.92 -11.55
CA ASN A 208 -6.14 -13.99 -10.56
C ASN A 208 -6.49 -13.43 -9.17
N SER A 209 -6.84 -12.13 -9.07
CA SER A 209 -7.21 -11.47 -7.83
C SER A 209 -8.73 -11.37 -7.68
N GLY A 210 -9.21 -11.54 -6.45
CA GLY A 210 -10.62 -11.33 -6.09
C GLY A 210 -10.93 -9.92 -5.55
N TYR A 211 -9.95 -9.02 -5.51
CA TYR A 211 -10.13 -7.68 -4.93
C TYR A 211 -10.92 -6.72 -5.82
N ILE A 212 -10.75 -6.80 -7.14
CA ILE A 212 -11.58 -6.09 -8.12
C ILE A 212 -12.22 -7.13 -9.04
N SER A 213 -13.49 -7.42 -8.84
CA SER A 213 -14.26 -8.32 -9.70
C SER A 213 -14.72 -7.61 -10.98
N SER A 214 -15.15 -8.39 -11.97
CA SER A 214 -15.69 -7.86 -13.23
C SER A 214 -16.95 -6.99 -13.04
N ASN A 215 -17.65 -7.14 -11.94
CA ASN A 215 -18.92 -6.44 -11.66
C ASN A 215 -18.74 -5.15 -10.87
N GLU A 216 -17.51 -4.74 -10.55
CA GLU A 216 -17.26 -3.56 -9.71
C GLU A 216 -17.09 -2.26 -10.50
N SER A 217 -17.22 -2.28 -11.81
CA SER A 217 -17.13 -1.08 -12.65
C SER A 217 -18.12 0.00 -12.24
N SER A 218 -19.34 -0.36 -11.82
CA SER A 218 -20.37 0.59 -11.40
C SER A 218 -20.01 1.29 -10.09
N ILE A 219 -19.51 0.59 -9.09
CA ILE A 219 -19.09 1.21 -7.83
C ILE A 219 -17.84 2.07 -8.04
N ILE A 220 -16.90 1.61 -8.86
CA ILE A 220 -15.70 2.39 -9.19
C ILE A 220 -16.10 3.68 -9.92
N SER A 221 -16.96 3.62 -10.94
CA SER A 221 -17.39 4.81 -11.69
C SER A 221 -18.27 5.77 -10.89
N ALA A 222 -18.98 5.28 -9.86
CA ALA A 222 -19.75 6.13 -8.94
C ALA A 222 -18.84 7.04 -8.09
N HIS A 223 -17.66 6.56 -7.70
CA HIS A 223 -16.67 7.33 -6.93
C HIS A 223 -15.65 8.04 -7.84
N PHE A 224 -15.32 7.46 -9.00
CA PHE A 224 -14.25 7.91 -9.91
C PHE A 224 -14.78 7.95 -11.35
N SER A 225 -15.50 9.02 -11.69
CA SER A 225 -16.20 9.16 -12.98
C SER A 225 -15.28 9.13 -14.20
N ASN A 226 -14.02 9.55 -14.04
CA ASN A 226 -12.98 9.55 -15.09
C ASN A 226 -11.96 8.44 -14.85
N SER A 227 -12.46 7.21 -14.65
CA SER A 227 -11.61 6.06 -14.38
C SER A 227 -11.51 5.08 -15.53
N LYS A 228 -10.35 4.41 -15.63
CA LYS A 228 -10.09 3.28 -16.51
C LYS A 228 -9.68 2.08 -15.65
N ILE A 229 -10.21 0.88 -15.96
CA ILE A 229 -9.83 -0.37 -15.29
C ILE A 229 -9.04 -1.21 -16.29
N ILE A 230 -7.83 -1.62 -15.91
CA ILE A 230 -6.97 -2.50 -16.72
C ILE A 230 -6.64 -3.76 -15.93
N THR A 231 -6.68 -4.91 -16.61
CA THR A 231 -6.28 -6.20 -16.04
C THR A 231 -4.80 -6.46 -16.31
N VAL A 232 -4.03 -6.72 -15.26
CA VAL A 232 -2.66 -7.23 -15.35
C VAL A 232 -2.74 -8.75 -15.40
N LEU A 233 -2.36 -9.32 -16.55
CA LEU A 233 -2.45 -10.76 -16.80
C LEU A 233 -1.46 -11.55 -15.94
N ASN A 234 -1.80 -12.79 -15.63
CA ASN A 234 -0.98 -13.72 -14.84
C ASN A 234 -0.53 -13.15 -13.47
N ALA A 235 -1.34 -12.29 -12.88
CA ALA A 235 -1.04 -11.66 -11.60
C ALA A 235 -2.24 -11.79 -10.65
N GLY A 236 -1.94 -11.99 -9.36
CA GLY A 236 -2.88 -11.92 -8.25
C GLY A 236 -2.81 -10.55 -7.57
N HIS A 237 -2.96 -10.55 -6.22
CA HIS A 237 -3.02 -9.32 -5.44
C HIS A 237 -1.72 -8.50 -5.48
N TRP A 238 -0.56 -9.13 -5.53
CA TRP A 238 0.73 -8.44 -5.66
C TRP A 238 1.13 -8.24 -7.13
N LEU A 239 0.22 -7.71 -7.96
CA LEU A 239 0.39 -7.56 -9.41
C LEU A 239 1.70 -6.85 -9.79
N HIS A 240 2.16 -5.89 -8.99
CA HIS A 240 3.42 -5.18 -9.17
C HIS A 240 4.66 -6.07 -8.97
N ALA A 241 4.53 -7.18 -8.25
CA ALA A 241 5.59 -8.15 -7.99
C ALA A 241 5.45 -9.39 -8.88
N GLU A 242 4.23 -9.82 -9.16
CA GLU A 242 3.93 -11.04 -9.92
C GLU A 242 4.05 -10.83 -11.44
N ASN A 243 3.62 -9.67 -11.96
CA ASN A 243 3.88 -9.25 -13.34
C ASN A 243 4.41 -7.81 -13.40
N PRO A 244 5.67 -7.59 -13.00
CA PRO A 244 6.25 -6.24 -12.89
C PRO A 244 6.44 -5.54 -14.25
N ILE A 245 6.43 -6.28 -15.35
CA ILE A 245 6.61 -5.73 -16.70
C ILE A 245 5.32 -5.06 -17.17
N ASP A 246 4.21 -5.77 -17.16
CA ASP A 246 2.92 -5.23 -17.58
C ASP A 246 2.44 -4.15 -16.61
N PHE A 247 2.57 -4.38 -15.30
CA PHE A 247 2.27 -3.37 -14.30
C PHE A 247 3.00 -2.05 -14.58
N TYR A 248 4.31 -2.10 -14.81
CA TYR A 248 5.11 -0.90 -15.11
C TYR A 248 4.66 -0.24 -16.39
N ARG A 249 4.42 -0.99 -17.47
CA ARG A 249 3.97 -0.47 -18.75
C ARG A 249 2.67 0.32 -18.60
N GLU A 250 1.64 -0.27 -17.98
CA GLU A 250 0.33 0.37 -17.81
C GLU A 250 0.40 1.65 -16.96
N VAL A 251 1.19 1.62 -15.87
CA VAL A 251 1.41 2.81 -15.05
C VAL A 251 2.16 3.90 -15.84
N LYS A 252 3.22 3.54 -16.57
CA LYS A 252 3.99 4.49 -17.39
C LYS A 252 3.12 5.16 -18.45
N GLU A 253 2.34 4.37 -19.20
CA GLU A 253 1.42 4.89 -20.22
C GLU A 253 0.38 5.84 -19.64
N PHE A 254 -0.13 5.56 -18.46
CA PHE A 254 -1.09 6.42 -17.79
C PHE A 254 -0.46 7.70 -17.25
N LEU A 255 0.79 7.66 -16.80
CA LEU A 255 1.51 8.82 -16.28
C LEU A 255 1.99 9.76 -17.38
N ALA A 256 2.14 9.32 -18.61
CA ALA A 256 2.47 10.15 -19.77
C ALA A 256 1.28 11.05 -20.17
#